data_f7a57ae3e5abd6f016bb0c4a2663ee20
#
_entry.id   f7a57ae3e5abd6f016bb0c4a2663ee20
#
_cell.length_a   1.000
_cell.length_b   1.000
_cell.length_c   1.000
_cell.angle_alpha   90.00
_cell.angle_beta   90.00
_cell.angle_gamma   90.00
#
_symmetry.space_group_name_H-M   'P 1'
#
loop_
_entity.id
_entity.type
_entity.pdbx_description
1 polymer ?
#
loop_
_entity_poly.entity_id
_entity_poly.type
_entity_poly.pdbx_seq_one_letter_code
_entity_poly.pdbx_strand_id
1 'polypeptide(L)'
;LDCASTEFFKDGKYEISGESLSLDGHEMAEYLDKLCRDYPIRSIEDGMAEDDFEGWKALTDRIGNTVQLVGDDLFVTNPQRLREGIDQGLANSLLVKVNQIGTLSETLDAVSIANRAGYTAVMSHRSGETEDATIADLAVATNCGQIKTGSLARSDRLAKYNQLIRIEEELGDSAFYAGRECFGRIGS
;
A
#
# COMPACT_ATOMS: atom_id res chain seq x y z
N LEU A 1 -1.48 7.87 5.23
CA LEU A 1 -2.66 7.39 5.96
C LEU A 1 -2.85 5.91 5.69
N ASP A 2 -3.45 5.21 6.65
CA ASP A 2 -4.07 3.90 6.48
C ASP A 2 -5.49 4.06 7.03
N CYS A 3 -6.48 4.08 6.14
CA CYS A 3 -7.87 4.38 6.50
C CYS A 3 -8.62 3.15 6.99
N ALA A 4 -8.27 1.96 6.48
CA ALA A 4 -9.00 0.72 6.72
C ALA A 4 -10.52 0.91 6.52
N SER A 5 -10.90 1.52 5.39
CA SER A 5 -12.25 2.08 5.20
C SER A 5 -13.38 1.05 5.20
N THR A 6 -13.07 -0.22 4.97
CA THR A 6 -14.03 -1.33 5.10
C THR A 6 -14.63 -1.40 6.51
N GLU A 7 -13.87 -1.05 7.56
CA GLU A 7 -14.31 -1.14 8.96
C GLU A 7 -15.47 -0.18 9.33
N PHE A 8 -15.61 0.91 8.57
CA PHE A 8 -16.68 1.91 8.79
C PHE A 8 -17.58 2.11 7.57
N PHE A 9 -17.52 1.20 6.59
CA PHE A 9 -18.43 1.19 5.44
C PHE A 9 -19.64 0.30 5.73
N LYS A 10 -20.85 0.90 5.69
CA LYS A 10 -22.12 0.21 5.94
C LYS A 10 -23.20 0.74 5.02
N ASP A 11 -23.98 -0.15 4.44
CA ASP A 11 -25.15 0.19 3.61
C ASP A 11 -24.83 1.21 2.51
N GLY A 12 -23.62 1.11 1.91
CA GLY A 12 -23.16 2.01 0.86
C GLY A 12 -22.66 3.37 1.36
N LYS A 13 -22.41 3.53 2.66
CA LYS A 13 -21.95 4.77 3.28
C LYS A 13 -20.74 4.55 4.19
N TYR A 14 -19.85 5.55 4.20
CA TYR A 14 -18.72 5.66 5.12
C TYR A 14 -19.14 6.48 6.35
N GLU A 15 -19.23 5.80 7.49
CA GLU A 15 -19.69 6.41 8.74
C GLU A 15 -18.51 6.93 9.57
N ILE A 16 -18.13 8.19 9.37
CA ILE A 16 -17.06 8.85 10.13
C ILE A 16 -17.64 9.44 11.42
N SER A 17 -17.87 8.58 12.40
CA SER A 17 -18.59 8.94 13.64
C SER A 17 -17.93 10.06 14.44
N GLY A 18 -16.58 10.16 14.41
CA GLY A 18 -15.82 11.22 15.09
C GLY A 18 -16.11 12.63 14.56
N GLU A 19 -16.54 12.73 13.31
CA GLU A 19 -16.89 14.00 12.64
C GLU A 19 -18.39 14.12 12.35
N SER A 20 -19.19 13.12 12.74
CA SER A 20 -20.63 13.04 12.45
C SER A 20 -20.95 13.11 10.95
N LEU A 21 -20.10 12.48 10.12
CA LEU A 21 -20.26 12.42 8.67
C LEU A 21 -20.73 11.03 8.24
N SER A 22 -21.62 11.00 7.24
CA SER A 22 -22.06 9.79 6.52
C SER A 22 -21.95 10.09 5.03
N LEU A 23 -20.92 9.51 4.39
CA LEU A 23 -20.48 9.85 3.03
C LEU A 23 -20.72 8.67 2.08
N ASP A 24 -21.12 8.95 0.84
CA ASP A 24 -21.01 7.96 -0.23
C ASP A 24 -19.58 7.88 -0.79
N GLY A 25 -19.33 6.98 -1.77
CA GLY A 25 -18.00 6.77 -2.33
C GLY A 25 -17.41 8.03 -2.98
N HIS A 26 -18.23 8.83 -3.66
CA HIS A 26 -17.77 10.08 -4.27
C HIS A 26 -17.48 11.16 -3.21
N GLU A 27 -18.32 11.29 -2.21
CA GLU A 27 -18.15 12.21 -1.09
C GLU A 27 -16.91 11.84 -0.26
N MET A 28 -16.65 10.54 -0.07
CA MET A 28 -15.43 10.04 0.60
C MET A 28 -14.17 10.36 -0.22
N ALA A 29 -14.22 10.22 -1.56
CA ALA A 29 -13.12 10.63 -2.42
C ALA A 29 -12.84 12.14 -2.34
N GLU A 30 -13.89 12.98 -2.23
CA GLU A 30 -13.74 14.43 -2.01
C GLU A 30 -13.14 14.75 -0.64
N TYR A 31 -13.56 14.04 0.39
CA TYR A 31 -13.04 14.18 1.74
C TYR A 31 -11.54 13.86 1.79
N LEU A 32 -11.09 12.75 1.19
CA LEU A 32 -9.68 12.38 1.13
C LEU A 32 -8.85 13.35 0.28
N ASP A 33 -9.39 13.83 -0.85
CA ASP A 33 -8.75 14.86 -1.66
C ASP A 33 -8.55 16.17 -0.87
N LYS A 34 -9.57 16.58 -0.10
CA LYS A 34 -9.44 17.74 0.79
C LYS A 34 -8.32 17.55 1.81
N LEU A 35 -8.23 16.37 2.45
CA LEU A 35 -7.13 16.08 3.38
C LEU A 35 -5.76 16.15 2.70
N CYS A 36 -5.64 15.68 1.45
CA CYS A 36 -4.39 15.77 0.69
C CYS A 36 -4.00 17.20 0.32
N ARG A 37 -4.98 18.10 0.16
CA ARG A 37 -4.70 19.53 -0.04
C ARG A 37 -4.31 20.25 1.24
N ASP A 38 -4.92 19.87 2.37
CA ASP A 38 -4.71 20.52 3.67
C ASP A 38 -3.44 20.03 4.37
N TYR A 39 -2.98 18.81 4.06
CA TYR A 39 -1.85 18.14 4.70
C TYR A 39 -0.88 17.53 3.68
N PRO A 40 0.41 17.39 4.00
CA PRO A 40 1.41 16.83 3.09
C PRO A 40 1.32 15.31 2.94
N ILE A 41 0.11 14.79 2.68
CA ILE A 41 -0.16 13.36 2.49
C ILE A 41 0.40 12.91 1.14
N ARG A 42 1.15 11.81 1.12
CA ARG A 42 1.75 11.22 -0.08
C ARG A 42 1.25 9.82 -0.39
N SER A 43 0.68 9.14 0.59
CA SER A 43 0.18 7.78 0.45
C SER A 43 -1.06 7.58 1.31
N ILE A 44 -2.07 6.93 0.73
CA ILE A 44 -3.30 6.50 1.41
C ILE A 44 -3.46 5.01 1.15
N GLU A 45 -3.54 4.23 2.21
CA GLU A 45 -3.85 2.80 2.18
C GLU A 45 -5.33 2.61 2.49
N ASP A 46 -5.98 1.74 1.71
CA ASP A 46 -7.40 1.39 1.82
C ASP A 46 -8.32 2.59 2.05
N GLY A 47 -8.17 3.59 1.18
CA GLY A 47 -8.95 4.82 1.21
C GLY A 47 -10.44 4.60 0.95
N MET A 48 -10.80 3.47 0.33
CA MET A 48 -12.17 3.00 0.10
C MET A 48 -12.35 1.59 0.63
N ALA A 49 -13.58 1.15 0.81
CA ALA A 49 -13.90 -0.23 1.17
C ALA A 49 -13.51 -1.19 0.03
N GLU A 50 -13.16 -2.42 0.39
CA GLU A 50 -12.61 -3.43 -0.53
C GLU A 50 -13.54 -3.80 -1.69
N ASP A 51 -14.86 -3.61 -1.53
CA ASP A 51 -15.89 -3.91 -2.54
C ASP A 51 -16.50 -2.64 -3.17
N ASP A 52 -16.09 -1.43 -2.75
CA ASP A 52 -16.56 -0.17 -3.35
C ASP A 52 -15.71 0.23 -4.55
N PHE A 53 -15.85 -0.49 -5.65
CA PHE A 53 -15.06 -0.24 -6.88
C PHE A 53 -15.36 1.11 -7.52
N GLU A 54 -16.60 1.61 -7.40
CA GLU A 54 -16.97 2.93 -7.89
C GLU A 54 -16.27 4.03 -7.08
N GLY A 55 -16.25 3.91 -5.77
CA GLY A 55 -15.50 4.81 -4.87
C GLY A 55 -14.00 4.76 -5.14
N TRP A 56 -13.41 3.55 -5.29
CA TRP A 56 -12.00 3.39 -5.66
C TRP A 56 -11.66 4.08 -6.99
N LYS A 57 -12.53 3.91 -7.99
CA LYS A 57 -12.35 4.56 -9.29
C LYS A 57 -12.42 6.08 -9.16
N ALA A 58 -13.41 6.61 -8.44
CA ALA A 58 -13.56 8.03 -8.19
C ALA A 58 -12.33 8.62 -7.47
N LEU A 59 -11.82 7.93 -6.44
CA LEU A 59 -10.62 8.33 -5.70
C LEU A 59 -9.39 8.33 -6.61
N THR A 60 -9.21 7.25 -7.40
CA THR A 60 -8.05 7.11 -8.29
C THR A 60 -8.03 8.19 -9.37
N ASP A 61 -9.17 8.45 -10.00
CA ASP A 61 -9.27 9.49 -11.01
C ASP A 61 -8.99 10.89 -10.44
N ARG A 62 -9.36 11.11 -9.18
CA ARG A 62 -9.26 12.41 -8.53
C ARG A 62 -7.86 12.75 -8.07
N ILE A 63 -7.17 11.83 -7.38
CA ILE A 63 -5.86 12.10 -6.76
C ILE A 63 -4.75 11.10 -7.11
N GLY A 64 -5.04 10.04 -7.85
CA GLY A 64 -4.05 8.98 -8.14
C GLY A 64 -2.82 9.46 -8.91
N ASN A 65 -2.88 10.62 -9.57
CA ASN A 65 -1.71 11.21 -10.24
C ASN A 65 -0.74 11.91 -9.27
N THR A 66 -1.17 12.19 -8.04
CA THR A 66 -0.38 12.97 -7.06
C THR A 66 -0.18 12.27 -5.74
N VAL A 67 -0.97 11.24 -5.46
CA VAL A 67 -0.98 10.48 -4.21
C VAL A 67 -0.90 8.99 -4.52
N GLN A 68 -0.05 8.27 -3.78
CA GLN A 68 -0.01 6.82 -3.82
C GLN A 68 -1.27 6.27 -3.15
N LEU A 69 -2.02 5.46 -3.87
CA LEU A 69 -3.23 4.79 -3.41
C LEU A 69 -2.94 3.28 -3.30
N VAL A 70 -2.78 2.81 -2.07
CA VAL A 70 -2.37 1.44 -1.78
C VAL A 70 -3.60 0.58 -1.53
N GLY A 71 -3.75 -0.50 -2.31
CA GLY A 71 -4.76 -1.52 -2.04
C GLY A 71 -4.17 -2.63 -1.16
N ASP A 72 -4.65 -2.74 0.06
CA ASP A 72 -4.42 -3.87 0.97
C ASP A 72 -5.58 -4.87 0.83
N ASP A 73 -6.71 -4.61 1.46
CA ASP A 73 -7.89 -5.49 1.41
C ASP A 73 -8.50 -5.52 -0.01
N LEU A 74 -8.34 -4.47 -0.79
CA LEU A 74 -8.75 -4.44 -2.20
C LEU A 74 -8.11 -5.58 -3.01
N PHE A 75 -6.81 -5.82 -2.84
CA PHE A 75 -6.04 -6.77 -3.66
C PHE A 75 -5.67 -8.04 -2.93
N VAL A 76 -5.57 -8.04 -1.62
CA VAL A 76 -5.15 -9.16 -0.75
C VAL A 76 -3.91 -9.90 -1.26
N THR A 77 -2.98 -9.19 -1.90
CA THR A 77 -1.78 -9.73 -2.57
C THR A 77 -2.11 -10.78 -3.66
N ASN A 78 -3.36 -10.81 -4.15
CA ASN A 78 -3.82 -11.80 -5.12
C ASN A 78 -3.59 -11.33 -6.55
N PRO A 79 -2.79 -12.07 -7.38
CA PRO A 79 -2.49 -11.70 -8.76
C PRO A 79 -3.72 -11.49 -9.65
N GLN A 80 -4.80 -12.26 -9.45
CA GLN A 80 -6.01 -12.13 -10.24
C GLN A 80 -6.79 -10.86 -9.86
N ARG A 81 -7.03 -10.62 -8.56
CA ARG A 81 -7.71 -9.39 -8.09
C ARG A 81 -6.92 -8.14 -8.49
N LEU A 82 -5.58 -8.22 -8.45
CA LEU A 82 -4.73 -7.12 -8.90
C LEU A 82 -4.92 -6.81 -10.38
N ARG A 83 -4.96 -7.84 -11.27
CA ARG A 83 -5.23 -7.62 -12.70
C ARG A 83 -6.59 -6.98 -12.94
N GLU A 84 -7.63 -7.49 -12.27
CA GLU A 84 -8.98 -6.92 -12.35
C GLU A 84 -9.02 -5.46 -11.92
N GLY A 85 -8.32 -5.09 -10.84
CA GLY A 85 -8.21 -3.72 -10.40
C GLY A 85 -7.42 -2.82 -11.36
N ILE A 86 -6.32 -3.32 -11.93
CA ILE A 86 -5.55 -2.61 -12.95
C ILE A 86 -6.41 -2.33 -14.19
N ASP A 87 -7.15 -3.34 -14.67
CA ASP A 87 -8.02 -3.21 -15.85
C ASP A 87 -9.14 -2.19 -15.64
N GLN A 88 -9.60 -2.02 -14.40
CA GLN A 88 -10.60 -1.04 -14.01
C GLN A 88 -10.01 0.32 -13.61
N GLY A 89 -8.69 0.43 -13.49
CA GLY A 89 -8.00 1.66 -13.07
C GLY A 89 -8.24 2.01 -11.60
N LEU A 90 -8.21 1.00 -10.72
CA LEU A 90 -8.39 1.15 -9.27
C LEU A 90 -7.03 1.19 -8.57
N ALA A 91 -6.81 2.16 -7.67
CA ALA A 91 -5.55 2.35 -6.96
C ALA A 91 -4.34 2.59 -7.89
N ASN A 92 -3.12 2.59 -7.36
CA ASN A 92 -1.86 2.69 -8.12
C ASN A 92 -0.68 2.05 -7.37
N SER A 93 -0.97 1.33 -6.29
CA SER A 93 0.03 0.63 -5.47
C SER A 93 -0.56 -0.63 -4.83
N LEU A 94 0.27 -1.65 -4.69
CA LEU A 94 -0.08 -2.92 -4.06
C LEU A 94 0.57 -3.01 -2.68
N LEU A 95 -0.20 -3.34 -1.63
CA LEU A 95 0.37 -3.83 -0.38
C LEU A 95 0.69 -5.32 -0.51
N VAL A 96 1.92 -5.71 -0.20
CA VAL A 96 2.43 -7.07 -0.40
C VAL A 96 2.56 -7.78 0.94
N LYS A 97 1.69 -8.75 1.19
CA LYS A 97 1.69 -9.61 2.38
C LYS A 97 1.93 -11.06 1.96
N VAL A 98 3.15 -11.55 2.08
CA VAL A 98 3.59 -12.88 1.59
C VAL A 98 2.69 -14.00 2.09
N ASN A 99 2.32 -13.98 3.38
CA ASN A 99 1.51 -15.02 3.99
C ASN A 99 -0.01 -14.86 3.77
N GLN A 100 -0.46 -13.80 3.10
CA GLN A 100 -1.87 -13.60 2.78
C GLN A 100 -2.26 -14.39 1.53
N ILE A 101 -1.46 -14.30 0.47
CA ILE A 101 -1.62 -15.16 -0.72
C ILE A 101 -1.09 -16.57 -0.47
N GLY A 102 -0.03 -16.74 0.32
CA GLY A 102 0.39 -18.00 0.90
C GLY A 102 1.64 -18.62 0.31
N THR A 103 2.08 -18.23 -0.88
CA THR A 103 3.34 -18.71 -1.46
C THR A 103 4.22 -17.55 -1.94
N LEU A 104 5.53 -17.76 -1.90
CA LEU A 104 6.49 -16.78 -2.40
C LEU A 104 6.33 -16.58 -3.93
N SER A 105 6.05 -17.64 -4.67
CA SER A 105 5.87 -17.56 -6.13
C SER A 105 4.69 -16.66 -6.51
N GLU A 106 3.54 -16.81 -5.86
CA GLU A 106 2.37 -15.95 -6.10
C GLU A 106 2.63 -14.52 -5.65
N THR A 107 3.36 -14.34 -4.54
CA THR A 107 3.79 -13.01 -4.08
C THR A 107 4.65 -12.29 -5.12
N LEU A 108 5.67 -12.97 -5.65
CA LEU A 108 6.54 -12.42 -6.68
C LEU A 108 5.81 -12.16 -8.00
N ASP A 109 4.82 -13.00 -8.35
CA ASP A 109 3.96 -12.77 -9.51
C ASP A 109 3.12 -11.50 -9.32
N ALA A 110 2.50 -11.31 -8.15
CA ALA A 110 1.75 -10.08 -7.84
C ALA A 110 2.63 -8.82 -7.95
N VAL A 111 3.84 -8.85 -7.37
CA VAL A 111 4.80 -7.72 -7.47
C VAL A 111 5.19 -7.47 -8.93
N SER A 112 5.44 -8.53 -9.71
CA SER A 112 5.79 -8.40 -11.12
C SER A 112 4.65 -7.80 -11.96
N ILE A 113 3.39 -8.17 -11.66
CA ILE A 113 2.20 -7.61 -12.32
C ILE A 113 2.08 -6.12 -11.98
N ALA A 114 2.18 -5.75 -10.69
CA ALA A 114 2.15 -4.36 -10.25
C ALA A 114 3.18 -3.51 -11.00
N ASN A 115 4.45 -3.93 -10.98
CA ASN A 115 5.54 -3.23 -11.64
C ASN A 115 5.31 -3.05 -13.15
N ARG A 116 4.83 -4.08 -13.86
CA ARG A 116 4.54 -4.00 -15.31
C ARG A 116 3.41 -3.04 -15.63
N ALA A 117 2.46 -2.88 -14.71
CA ALA A 117 1.35 -1.94 -14.84
C ALA A 117 1.72 -0.51 -14.44
N GLY A 118 2.93 -0.28 -13.94
CA GLY A 118 3.38 1.01 -13.41
C GLY A 118 2.87 1.32 -12.00
N TYR A 119 2.33 0.32 -11.31
CA TYR A 119 1.99 0.40 -9.89
C TYR A 119 3.25 0.30 -9.04
N THR A 120 3.27 0.99 -7.93
CA THR A 120 4.26 0.77 -6.87
C THR A 120 3.88 -0.44 -6.01
N ALA A 121 4.80 -0.91 -5.19
CA ALA A 121 4.55 -1.98 -4.24
C ALA A 121 5.15 -1.63 -2.87
N VAL A 122 4.44 -1.97 -1.81
CA VAL A 122 4.90 -1.79 -0.42
C VAL A 122 4.97 -3.16 0.23
N MET A 123 6.18 -3.62 0.54
CA MET A 123 6.36 -4.88 1.27
C MET A 123 5.90 -4.71 2.71
N SER A 124 5.04 -5.61 3.20
CA SER A 124 4.37 -5.41 4.48
C SER A 124 4.51 -6.59 5.43
N HIS A 125 4.64 -6.25 6.70
CA HIS A 125 4.43 -7.15 7.82
C HIS A 125 2.94 -7.47 8.02
N ARG A 126 2.66 -8.25 9.08
CA ARG A 126 1.30 -8.47 9.61
C ARG A 126 1.22 -7.94 11.05
N SER A 127 -0.01 -7.83 11.59
CA SER A 127 -0.25 -7.47 13.00
C SER A 127 0.39 -8.50 13.96
N GLY A 128 0.26 -9.80 13.66
CA GLY A 128 1.00 -10.87 14.30
C GLY A 128 2.30 -11.15 13.56
N GLU A 129 3.44 -10.93 14.20
CA GLU A 129 4.77 -11.08 13.62
C GLU A 129 5.71 -11.89 14.51
N THR A 130 6.81 -12.35 13.89
CA THR A 130 7.97 -12.97 14.55
C THR A 130 9.23 -12.17 14.23
N GLU A 131 10.38 -12.61 14.72
CA GLU A 131 11.68 -12.02 14.36
C GLU A 131 12.22 -12.48 12.99
N ASP A 132 11.42 -13.22 12.20
CA ASP A 132 11.76 -13.51 10.81
C ASP A 132 11.94 -12.21 10.01
N ALA A 133 13.00 -12.13 9.21
CA ALA A 133 13.39 -10.92 8.48
C ALA A 133 13.22 -11.03 6.95
N THR A 134 12.65 -12.13 6.46
CA THR A 134 12.52 -12.44 5.03
C THR A 134 11.89 -11.29 4.23
N ILE A 135 10.91 -10.57 4.81
CA ILE A 135 10.28 -9.44 4.09
C ILE A 135 11.23 -8.28 3.84
N ALA A 136 12.28 -8.11 4.64
CA ALA A 136 13.31 -7.10 4.38
C ALA A 136 14.16 -7.49 3.16
N ASP A 137 14.58 -8.76 3.08
CA ASP A 137 15.28 -9.29 1.90
C ASP A 137 14.42 -9.16 0.65
N LEU A 138 13.14 -9.51 0.73
CA LEU A 138 12.21 -9.40 -0.40
C LEU A 138 11.98 -7.96 -0.83
N ALA A 139 11.88 -7.00 0.10
CA ALA A 139 11.69 -5.59 -0.23
C ALA A 139 12.84 -5.07 -1.10
N VAL A 140 14.09 -5.45 -0.76
CA VAL A 140 15.27 -5.09 -1.55
C VAL A 140 15.35 -5.90 -2.84
N ALA A 141 15.21 -7.22 -2.77
CA ALA A 141 15.33 -8.12 -3.92
C ALA A 141 14.32 -7.84 -5.03
N THR A 142 13.10 -7.39 -4.68
CA THR A 142 12.05 -7.03 -5.64
C THR A 142 12.07 -5.56 -6.04
N ASN A 143 12.99 -4.78 -5.45
CA ASN A 143 13.09 -3.32 -5.66
C ASN A 143 11.77 -2.57 -5.39
N CYS A 144 11.04 -2.98 -4.37
CA CYS A 144 9.80 -2.30 -3.97
C CYS A 144 10.04 -0.84 -3.56
N GLY A 145 11.23 -0.54 -3.02
CA GLY A 145 11.60 0.79 -2.53
C GLY A 145 10.86 1.22 -1.26
N GLN A 146 9.92 0.40 -0.78
CA GLN A 146 9.07 0.70 0.37
C GLN A 146 8.83 -0.56 1.21
N ILE A 147 8.82 -0.38 2.54
CA ILE A 147 8.45 -1.44 3.49
C ILE A 147 7.57 -0.85 4.60
N LYS A 148 6.47 -1.54 4.94
CA LYS A 148 5.60 -1.26 6.09
C LYS A 148 5.89 -2.33 7.14
N THR A 149 6.67 -2.01 8.19
CA THR A 149 7.13 -3.01 9.16
C THR A 149 7.07 -2.57 10.62
N GLY A 150 6.25 -1.58 10.92
CA GLY A 150 5.98 -1.11 12.28
C GLY A 150 6.99 -0.10 12.79
N SER A 151 6.87 0.23 14.06
CA SER A 151 7.74 1.17 14.76
C SER A 151 9.09 0.55 15.12
N LEU A 152 10.09 1.38 15.40
CA LEU A 152 11.41 1.01 15.94
C LEU A 152 11.32 0.55 17.41
N ALA A 153 10.33 -0.28 17.73
CA ALA A 153 10.08 -0.88 19.02
C ALA A 153 9.63 -2.33 18.81
N ARG A 154 9.89 -3.20 19.79
CA ARG A 154 9.69 -4.66 19.74
C ARG A 154 10.67 -5.35 18.77
N SER A 155 11.20 -6.48 19.20
CA SER A 155 12.22 -7.24 18.46
C SER A 155 11.71 -7.80 17.13
N ASP A 156 10.42 -8.16 17.06
CA ASP A 156 9.76 -8.63 15.85
C ASP A 156 9.72 -7.59 14.72
N ARG A 157 9.78 -6.29 15.06
CA ARG A 157 9.87 -5.19 14.09
C ARG A 157 11.32 -4.80 13.82
N LEU A 158 12.13 -4.67 14.89
CA LEU A 158 13.54 -4.33 14.78
C LEU A 158 14.33 -5.34 13.95
N ALA A 159 13.96 -6.63 13.95
CA ALA A 159 14.59 -7.65 13.13
C ALA A 159 14.63 -7.27 11.65
N LYS A 160 13.55 -6.68 11.10
CA LYS A 160 13.48 -6.23 9.70
C LYS A 160 14.38 -5.02 9.45
N TYR A 161 14.37 -4.04 10.34
CA TYR A 161 15.25 -2.87 10.24
C TYR A 161 16.73 -3.26 10.32
N ASN A 162 17.08 -4.13 11.26
CA ASN A 162 18.45 -4.64 11.37
C ASN A 162 18.87 -5.44 10.12
N GLN A 163 17.95 -6.17 9.49
CA GLN A 163 18.25 -6.87 8.25
C GLN A 163 18.51 -5.90 7.09
N LEU A 164 17.73 -4.83 6.98
CA LEU A 164 17.96 -3.77 5.97
C LEU A 164 19.35 -3.14 6.15
N ILE A 165 19.78 -2.90 7.39
CA ILE A 165 21.12 -2.38 7.69
C ILE A 165 22.21 -3.36 7.22
N ARG A 166 22.04 -4.69 7.48
CA ARG A 166 23.01 -5.69 7.00
C ARG A 166 23.09 -5.75 5.48
N ILE A 167 21.92 -5.68 4.81
CA ILE A 167 21.87 -5.65 3.34
C ILE A 167 22.58 -4.41 2.81
N GLU A 168 22.39 -3.24 3.42
CA GLU A 168 23.10 -2.01 3.05
C GLU A 168 24.61 -2.17 3.21
N GLU A 169 25.08 -2.77 4.31
CA GLU A 169 26.50 -3.08 4.53
C GLU A 169 27.07 -4.01 3.45
N GLU A 170 26.32 -5.05 3.05
CA GLU A 170 26.73 -5.99 2.00
C GLU A 170 26.79 -5.35 0.62
N LEU A 171 25.83 -4.48 0.31
CA LEU A 171 25.77 -3.77 -0.97
C LEU A 171 26.84 -2.67 -1.09
N GLY A 172 27.27 -2.10 0.02
CA GLY A 172 28.26 -1.03 0.05
C GLY A 172 27.87 0.14 -0.87
N ASP A 173 28.77 0.55 -1.76
CA ASP A 173 28.54 1.66 -2.70
C ASP A 173 27.42 1.41 -3.71
N SER A 174 26.90 0.19 -3.83
CA SER A 174 25.74 -0.15 -4.66
C SER A 174 24.42 0.07 -3.95
N ALA A 175 24.44 0.33 -2.64
CA ALA A 175 23.22 0.62 -1.88
C ALA A 175 22.64 1.98 -2.29
N PHE A 176 21.33 2.01 -2.51
CA PHE A 176 20.61 3.23 -2.86
C PHE A 176 19.32 3.35 -2.06
N TYR A 177 19.16 4.46 -1.37
CA TYR A 177 17.90 4.77 -0.68
C TYR A 177 17.00 5.60 -1.60
N ALA A 178 15.89 5.00 -2.06
CA ALA A 178 15.01 5.59 -3.05
C ALA A 178 14.37 6.92 -2.60
N GLY A 179 14.20 7.13 -1.28
CA GLY A 179 13.58 8.36 -0.78
C GLY A 179 12.22 8.60 -1.44
N ARG A 180 12.03 9.78 -2.06
CA ARG A 180 10.79 10.12 -2.76
C ARG A 180 10.61 9.40 -4.09
N GLU A 181 11.66 8.87 -4.68
CA GLU A 181 11.60 8.13 -5.94
C GLU A 181 10.82 6.81 -5.82
N CYS A 182 10.65 6.30 -4.59
CA CYS A 182 9.85 5.11 -4.33
C CYS A 182 8.38 5.25 -4.75
N PHE A 183 7.87 6.46 -4.89
CA PHE A 183 6.52 6.73 -5.40
C PHE A 183 6.41 6.64 -6.93
N GLY A 184 7.53 6.38 -7.63
CA GLY A 184 7.56 6.24 -9.08
C GLY A 184 7.12 7.53 -9.79
N ARG A 185 6.13 7.42 -10.69
CA ARG A 185 5.62 8.57 -11.46
C ARG A 185 4.57 9.39 -10.71
N ILE A 186 4.21 9.00 -9.50
CA ILE A 186 3.17 9.67 -8.71
C ILE A 186 3.71 11.02 -8.23
N GLY A 187 3.07 12.11 -8.64
CA GLY A 187 3.45 13.47 -8.22
C GLY A 187 4.71 14.02 -8.90
N SER A 188 5.09 13.47 -10.06
CA SER A 188 6.16 13.98 -10.91
C SER A 188 5.68 15.11 -11.82
#